data_35eb2a1ca8f771f91bacb281af4e558c
#
_entry.id   35eb2a1ca8f771f91bacb281af4e558c
#
_cell.length_a   1.000
_cell.length_b   1.000
_cell.length_c   1.000
_cell.angle_alpha   90.00
_cell.angle_beta   90.00
_cell.angle_gamma   90.00
#
_symmetry.space_group_name_H-M   'P 1'
#
loop_
_entity.id
_entity.type
_entity.pdbx_description
1 polymer ?
#
loop_
_entity_poly.entity_id
_entity_poly.type
_entity_poly.pdbx_seq_one_letter_code
_entity_poly.pdbx_strand_id
1 'polypeptide(L)'
;MTPKLYHCKRSRSMRPLWALEELGIKYELITMKFPPRVKYEGYLEINSLGTVPTLVDGSATLTESSAILHFLVDKYGPTDLAVLPSDNDYGSYLNWLHRSDATLTFPQTLILRYSKLEAKERQVPVSYTH
;
A
#
# COMPACT_ATOMS: atom_id res chain seq x y z
N MET A 1 -15.08 -16.05 -4.02
CA MET A 1 -13.68 -16.12 -3.58
C MET A 1 -13.36 -14.90 -2.72
N THR A 2 -12.64 -15.09 -1.64
CA THR A 2 -12.38 -14.06 -0.64
C THR A 2 -11.00 -13.46 -0.84
N PRO A 3 -10.85 -12.13 -0.86
CA PRO A 3 -9.52 -11.52 -0.93
C PRO A 3 -8.67 -11.90 0.28
N LYS A 4 -7.38 -12.06 0.04
CA LYS A 4 -6.40 -12.40 1.06
C LYS A 4 -5.35 -11.30 1.11
N LEU A 5 -5.18 -10.69 2.30
CA LEU A 5 -4.20 -9.64 2.52
C LEU A 5 -3.05 -10.14 3.37
N TYR A 6 -1.84 -10.05 2.84
CA TYR A 6 -0.60 -10.29 3.59
C TYR A 6 -0.15 -8.98 4.22
N HIS A 7 -0.04 -8.99 5.53
CA HIS A 7 0.08 -7.80 6.36
C HIS A 7 1.20 -7.92 7.39
N CYS A 8 1.90 -6.83 7.64
CA CYS A 8 2.79 -6.66 8.78
C CYS A 8 2.33 -5.44 9.57
N LYS A 9 2.35 -5.53 10.89
CA LYS A 9 1.99 -4.40 11.76
C LYS A 9 2.93 -3.22 11.49
N ARG A 10 2.38 -2.00 11.54
CA ARG A 10 3.14 -0.74 11.39
C ARG A 10 3.82 -0.62 10.03
N SER A 11 3.18 -1.13 8.99
CA SER A 11 3.67 -1.05 7.62
C SER A 11 2.61 -0.43 6.71
N ARG A 12 2.98 -0.25 5.44
CA ARG A 12 2.05 0.28 4.43
C ARG A 12 0.85 -0.64 4.18
N SER A 13 0.92 -1.88 4.64
CA SER A 13 -0.21 -2.81 4.53
C SER A 13 -1.41 -2.41 5.40
N MET A 14 -1.23 -1.46 6.31
CA MET A 14 -2.36 -0.83 7.03
C MET A 14 -3.34 -0.13 6.10
N ARG A 15 -2.86 0.43 4.97
CA ARG A 15 -3.71 1.14 4.02
C ARG A 15 -4.79 0.23 3.42
N PRO A 16 -4.43 -0.89 2.77
CA PRO A 16 -5.45 -1.81 2.26
C PRO A 16 -6.26 -2.49 3.36
N LEU A 17 -5.67 -2.73 4.53
CA LEU A 17 -6.44 -3.26 5.66
C LEU A 17 -7.55 -2.31 6.05
N TRP A 18 -7.25 -1.02 6.15
CA TRP A 18 -8.24 0.01 6.45
C TRP A 18 -9.35 0.03 5.39
N ALA A 19 -8.97 -0.02 4.11
CA ALA A 19 -9.94 -0.03 3.02
C ALA A 19 -10.87 -1.25 3.08
N LEU A 20 -10.31 -2.44 3.36
CA LEU A 20 -11.12 -3.66 3.51
C LEU A 20 -12.14 -3.53 4.63
N GLU A 21 -11.75 -2.94 5.76
CA GLU A 21 -12.67 -2.71 6.88
C GLU A 21 -13.73 -1.68 6.53
N GLU A 22 -13.37 -0.58 5.88
CA GLU A 22 -14.34 0.44 5.46
C GLU A 22 -15.32 -0.08 4.40
N LEU A 23 -14.87 -0.96 3.52
CA LEU A 23 -15.75 -1.60 2.53
C LEU A 23 -16.71 -2.62 3.16
N GLY A 24 -16.39 -3.10 4.34
CA GLY A 24 -17.23 -4.08 5.04
C GLY A 24 -17.30 -5.43 4.34
N ILE A 25 -16.35 -5.76 3.49
CA ILE A 25 -16.32 -7.05 2.78
C ILE A 25 -15.58 -8.10 3.59
N LYS A 26 -15.90 -9.36 3.31
CA LYS A 26 -15.19 -10.49 3.92
C LYS A 26 -13.81 -10.63 3.29
N TYR A 27 -12.80 -10.83 4.11
CA TYR A 27 -11.43 -11.05 3.65
C TYR A 27 -10.66 -11.93 4.63
N GLU A 28 -9.55 -12.48 4.18
CA GLU A 28 -8.63 -13.26 5.01
C GLU A 28 -7.39 -12.40 5.28
N LEU A 29 -7.01 -12.27 6.55
CA LEU A 29 -5.83 -11.51 6.94
C LEU A 29 -4.72 -12.45 7.39
N ILE A 30 -3.56 -12.34 6.74
CA ILE A 30 -2.37 -13.10 7.13
C ILE A 30 -1.36 -12.10 7.69
N THR A 31 -1.22 -12.10 9.01
CA THR A 31 -0.28 -11.23 9.71
C THR A 31 1.07 -11.93 9.84
N MET A 32 2.11 -11.26 9.38
CA MET A 32 3.47 -11.79 9.35
C MET A 32 4.40 -10.91 10.19
N LYS A 33 5.52 -11.48 10.63
CA LYS A 33 6.59 -10.71 11.25
C LYS A 33 7.40 -9.98 10.18
N PHE A 34 7.80 -8.77 10.45
CA PHE A 34 8.61 -7.96 9.54
C PHE A 34 10.11 -8.22 9.77
N PRO A 35 10.93 -8.35 8.73
CA PRO A 35 10.55 -8.33 7.31
C PRO A 35 10.09 -9.72 6.84
N PRO A 36 8.98 -9.79 6.10
CA PRO A 36 8.37 -11.07 5.74
C PRO A 36 9.23 -11.92 4.81
N ARG A 37 10.08 -11.30 3.99
CA ARG A 37 10.98 -12.04 3.10
C ARG A 37 11.94 -12.97 3.87
N VAL A 38 12.15 -12.68 5.15
CA VAL A 38 13.03 -13.48 6.03
C VAL A 38 12.22 -14.29 7.02
N LYS A 39 11.14 -13.73 7.54
CA LYS A 39 10.40 -14.27 8.68
C LYS A 39 9.22 -15.17 8.29
N TYR A 40 8.78 -15.13 7.04
CA TYR A 40 7.65 -15.92 6.57
C TYR A 40 8.09 -16.82 5.43
N GLU A 41 8.15 -18.12 5.71
CA GLU A 41 8.58 -19.11 4.72
C GLU A 41 7.67 -19.12 3.51
N GLY A 42 8.26 -19.06 2.31
CA GLY A 42 7.52 -19.08 1.06
C GLY A 42 6.99 -17.73 0.60
N TYR A 43 7.23 -16.67 1.36
CA TYR A 43 6.66 -15.36 0.99
C TYR A 43 7.19 -14.84 -0.35
N LEU A 44 8.46 -15.09 -0.67
CA LEU A 44 9.05 -14.65 -1.94
C LEU A 44 8.42 -15.32 -3.17
N GLU A 45 7.79 -16.47 -2.99
CA GLU A 45 7.01 -17.11 -4.05
C GLU A 45 5.68 -16.41 -4.28
N ILE A 46 5.16 -15.74 -3.27
CA ILE A 46 3.91 -14.96 -3.34
C ILE A 46 4.19 -13.59 -3.90
N ASN A 47 5.24 -12.94 -3.40
CA ASN A 47 5.68 -11.61 -3.82
C ASN A 47 7.20 -11.59 -3.90
N SER A 48 7.74 -11.65 -5.11
CA SER A 48 9.20 -11.73 -5.34
C SER A 48 9.97 -10.51 -4.84
N LEU A 49 9.30 -9.37 -4.64
CA LEU A 49 9.91 -8.17 -4.06
C LEU A 49 10.09 -8.30 -2.54
N GLY A 50 9.37 -9.21 -1.90
CA GLY A 50 9.42 -9.40 -0.47
C GLY A 50 8.84 -8.26 0.35
N THR A 51 8.04 -7.41 -0.27
CA THR A 51 7.44 -6.22 0.36
C THR A 51 6.04 -6.51 0.88
N VAL A 52 5.52 -5.61 1.70
CA VAL A 52 4.11 -5.61 2.10
C VAL A 52 3.50 -4.26 1.73
N PRO A 53 2.23 -4.23 1.37
CA PRO A 53 1.25 -5.33 1.34
C PRO A 53 1.39 -6.23 0.12
N THR A 54 0.73 -7.39 0.19
CA THR A 54 0.37 -8.18 -0.98
C THR A 54 -1.10 -8.56 -0.85
N LEU A 55 -1.87 -8.29 -1.88
CA LEU A 55 -3.27 -8.74 -1.97
C LEU A 55 -3.36 -9.83 -3.02
N VAL A 56 -3.98 -10.93 -2.66
CA VAL A 56 -4.32 -12.01 -3.60
C VAL A 56 -5.83 -12.12 -3.65
N ASP A 57 -6.39 -11.95 -4.84
CA ASP A 57 -7.83 -12.04 -5.06
C ASP A 57 -8.08 -12.79 -6.37
N GLY A 58 -8.42 -14.06 -6.24
CA GLY A 58 -8.54 -14.92 -7.41
C GLY A 58 -7.20 -15.05 -8.12
N SER A 59 -7.19 -14.70 -9.41
CA SER A 59 -5.98 -14.71 -10.23
C SER A 59 -5.14 -13.42 -10.09
N ALA A 60 -5.66 -12.40 -9.39
CA ALA A 60 -4.97 -11.12 -9.23
C ALA A 60 -4.02 -11.17 -8.03
N THR A 61 -2.80 -10.71 -8.22
CA THR A 61 -1.82 -10.51 -7.15
C THR A 61 -1.28 -9.09 -7.29
N LEU A 62 -1.53 -8.25 -6.27
CA LEU A 62 -1.15 -6.84 -6.28
C LEU A 62 -0.20 -6.56 -5.11
N THR A 63 0.83 -5.77 -5.37
CA THR A 63 1.87 -5.46 -4.38
C THR A 63 1.96 -3.98 -4.01
N GLU A 64 1.31 -3.10 -4.79
CA GLU A 64 1.34 -1.67 -4.54
C GLU A 64 0.11 -1.23 -3.75
N SER A 65 0.33 -0.59 -2.60
CA SER A 65 -0.77 -0.26 -1.68
C SER A 65 -1.84 0.61 -2.33
N SER A 66 -1.46 1.61 -3.11
CA SER A 66 -2.44 2.49 -3.76
C SER A 66 -3.20 1.76 -4.87
N ALA A 67 -2.54 0.86 -5.60
CA ALA A 67 -3.20 0.04 -6.61
C ALA A 67 -4.19 -0.92 -5.97
N ILE A 68 -3.84 -1.49 -4.82
CA ILE A 68 -4.75 -2.36 -4.07
C ILE A 68 -6.01 -1.59 -3.65
N LEU A 69 -5.85 -0.37 -3.13
CA LEU A 69 -6.98 0.47 -2.76
C LEU A 69 -7.90 0.74 -3.95
N HIS A 70 -7.33 1.13 -5.08
CA HIS A 70 -8.06 1.40 -6.31
C HIS A 70 -8.80 0.15 -6.79
N PHE A 71 -8.11 -0.98 -6.82
CA PHE A 71 -8.67 -2.27 -7.20
C PHE A 71 -9.88 -2.64 -6.32
N LEU A 72 -9.73 -2.51 -5.00
CA LEU A 72 -10.78 -2.90 -4.05
C LEU A 72 -12.03 -2.04 -4.19
N VAL A 73 -11.89 -0.72 -4.30
CA VAL A 73 -13.06 0.15 -4.41
C VAL A 73 -13.79 -0.01 -5.73
N ASP A 74 -13.07 -0.35 -6.80
CA ASP A 74 -13.70 -0.59 -8.10
C ASP A 74 -14.38 -1.96 -8.15
N LYS A 75 -13.72 -2.99 -7.64
CA LYS A 75 -14.25 -4.37 -7.72
C LYS A 75 -15.37 -4.61 -6.71
N TYR A 76 -15.26 -4.07 -5.51
CA TYR A 76 -16.18 -4.34 -4.42
C TYR A 76 -17.10 -3.17 -4.07
N GLY A 77 -17.13 -2.16 -4.95
CA GLY A 77 -18.09 -1.08 -4.82
C GLY A 77 -19.49 -1.47 -5.25
N PRO A 78 -20.44 -0.49 -5.27
CA PRO A 78 -20.18 0.94 -5.06
C PRO A 78 -19.83 1.31 -3.62
N THR A 79 -19.08 2.38 -3.46
CA THR A 79 -18.64 2.85 -2.15
C THR A 79 -18.34 4.36 -2.20
N ASP A 80 -18.55 5.04 -1.09
CA ASP A 80 -18.22 6.47 -0.95
C ASP A 80 -16.71 6.73 -0.94
N LEU A 81 -15.90 5.68 -0.86
CA LEU A 81 -14.44 5.79 -0.95
C LEU A 81 -13.95 6.04 -2.37
N ALA A 82 -14.80 5.84 -3.37
CA ALA A 82 -14.44 5.97 -4.78
C ALA A 82 -15.24 7.06 -5.47
N VAL A 83 -14.63 7.66 -6.49
CA VAL A 83 -15.26 8.68 -7.33
C VAL A 83 -15.28 8.13 -8.76
N LEU A 84 -16.44 8.21 -9.42
CA LEU A 84 -16.61 7.70 -10.78
C LEU A 84 -16.08 8.69 -11.83
N PRO A 85 -15.65 8.20 -13.00
CA PRO A 85 -15.15 9.08 -14.07
C PRO A 85 -16.12 10.19 -14.52
N SER A 86 -17.41 9.96 -14.33
CA SER A 86 -18.44 10.97 -14.67
C SER A 86 -18.58 12.09 -13.63
N ASP A 87 -17.94 11.94 -12.47
CA ASP A 87 -18.05 12.90 -11.38
C ASP A 87 -17.07 14.05 -11.58
N ASN A 88 -17.48 15.26 -11.18
CA ASN A 88 -16.64 16.46 -11.27
C ASN A 88 -15.34 16.36 -10.46
N ASP A 89 -15.35 15.57 -9.41
CA ASP A 89 -14.19 15.42 -8.51
C ASP A 89 -13.23 14.30 -8.93
N TYR A 90 -13.48 13.65 -10.06
CA TYR A 90 -12.68 12.51 -10.48
C TYR A 90 -11.20 12.84 -10.68
N GLY A 91 -10.91 14.00 -11.30
CA GLY A 91 -9.52 14.43 -11.48
C GLY A 91 -8.79 14.62 -10.16
N SER A 92 -9.43 15.27 -9.19
CA SER A 92 -8.88 15.43 -7.84
C SER A 92 -8.68 14.10 -7.13
N TYR A 93 -9.63 13.19 -7.29
CA TYR A 93 -9.53 11.84 -6.73
C TYR A 93 -8.29 11.10 -7.24
N LEU A 94 -8.07 11.08 -8.56
CA LEU A 94 -6.89 10.46 -9.14
C LEU A 94 -5.61 11.15 -8.69
N ASN A 95 -5.62 12.48 -8.66
CA ASN A 95 -4.45 13.24 -8.24
C ASN A 95 -4.04 12.93 -6.80
N TRP A 96 -5.02 12.84 -5.90
CA TRP A 96 -4.75 12.49 -4.51
C TRP A 96 -4.30 11.04 -4.36
N LEU A 97 -4.88 10.14 -5.13
CA LEU A 97 -4.48 8.72 -5.10
C LEU A 97 -2.99 8.57 -5.46
N HIS A 98 -2.55 9.19 -6.53
CA HIS A 98 -1.15 9.13 -6.95
C HIS A 98 -0.22 9.97 -6.07
N ARG A 99 -0.70 11.09 -5.55
CA ARG A 99 0.05 11.93 -4.61
C ARG A 99 0.39 11.16 -3.34
N SER A 100 -0.45 10.25 -2.91
CA SER A 100 -0.20 9.46 -1.70
C SER A 100 1.14 8.73 -1.74
N ASP A 101 1.55 8.25 -2.91
CA ASP A 101 2.84 7.58 -3.06
C ASP A 101 3.94 8.53 -3.53
N ALA A 102 3.69 9.28 -4.60
CA ALA A 102 4.73 10.08 -5.25
C ALA A 102 5.19 11.26 -4.40
N THR A 103 4.26 11.92 -3.71
CA THR A 103 4.56 13.17 -2.99
C THR A 103 4.64 12.97 -1.49
N LEU A 104 3.76 12.17 -0.91
CA LEU A 104 3.69 12.02 0.54
C LEU A 104 4.56 10.87 1.06
N THR A 105 4.54 9.72 0.41
CA THR A 105 5.24 8.54 0.91
C THR A 105 6.72 8.53 0.55
N PHE A 106 7.06 8.92 -0.67
CA PHE A 106 8.45 8.89 -1.11
C PHE A 106 9.38 9.77 -0.25
N PRO A 107 9.02 11.01 0.10
CA PRO A 107 9.83 11.80 1.02
C PRO A 107 10.00 11.16 2.39
N GLN A 108 8.97 10.50 2.91
CA GLN A 108 9.07 9.77 4.18
C GLN A 108 10.12 8.65 4.11
N THR A 109 10.18 7.96 2.99
CA THR A 109 11.18 6.93 2.75
C THR A 109 12.59 7.52 2.72
N LEU A 110 12.76 8.67 2.08
CA LEU A 110 14.04 9.38 2.06
C LEU A 110 14.45 9.83 3.47
N ILE A 111 13.53 10.39 4.25
CA ILE A 111 13.80 10.80 5.62
C ILE A 111 14.28 9.60 6.45
N LEU A 112 13.55 8.49 6.38
CA LEU A 112 13.93 7.28 7.10
C LEU A 112 15.32 6.80 6.70
N ARG A 113 15.58 6.72 5.41
CA ARG A 113 16.86 6.25 4.90
C ARG A 113 18.01 7.15 5.33
N TYR A 114 17.91 8.44 5.05
CA TYR A 114 19.03 9.36 5.26
C TYR A 114 19.20 9.75 6.72
N SER A 115 18.14 9.74 7.54
CA SER A 115 18.27 10.08 8.96
C SER A 115 18.62 8.89 9.85
N LYS A 116 18.36 7.66 9.39
CA LYS A 116 18.51 6.47 10.23
C LYS A 116 19.44 5.40 9.67
N LEU A 117 19.56 5.32 8.35
CA LEU A 117 20.33 4.24 7.71
C LEU A 117 21.61 4.72 7.07
N GLU A 118 21.68 5.96 6.60
CA GLU A 118 22.87 6.51 5.98
C GLU A 118 23.82 7.11 7.00
N ALA A 119 25.12 7.08 6.71
CA ALA A 119 26.11 7.76 7.52
C ALA A 119 25.82 9.25 7.56
N LYS A 120 26.07 9.88 8.73
CA LYS A 120 25.69 11.27 9.00
C LYS A 120 26.27 12.24 7.94
N GLU A 121 27.48 12.03 7.52
CA GLU A 121 28.16 12.86 6.51
C GLU A 121 27.61 12.70 5.10
N ARG A 122 26.79 11.68 4.85
CA ARG A 122 26.11 11.45 3.56
C ARG A 122 24.64 11.84 3.58
N GLN A 123 24.16 12.34 4.72
CA GLN A 123 22.78 12.80 4.84
C GLN A 123 22.64 14.16 4.15
N VAL A 124 21.52 14.31 3.43
CA VAL A 124 21.17 15.58 2.81
C VAL A 124 19.83 16.05 3.35
N PRO A 125 19.62 17.36 3.45
CA PRO A 125 18.31 17.89 3.86
C PRO A 125 17.22 17.45 2.87
N VAL A 126 16.08 17.02 3.38
CA VAL A 126 14.98 16.49 2.55
C VAL A 126 13.87 17.52 2.37
N SER A 127 13.88 18.59 3.15
CA SER A 127 12.82 19.60 3.18
C SER A 127 12.58 20.33 1.86
N TYR A 128 13.52 20.29 0.93
CA TYR A 128 13.42 20.97 -0.36
C TYR A 128 13.27 20.01 -1.55
N THR A 129 13.00 18.73 -1.30
CA THR A 129 12.95 17.73 -2.38
C THR A 129 11.61 17.69 -3.12
N HIS A 130 10.68 18.56 -2.77
CA HIS A 130 9.39 18.61 -3.48
C HIS A 130 8.79 20.00 -3.52
#